data_b41aae8c8acfa601a28b359e18bd4abd
#
_entry.id   b41aae8c8acfa601a28b359e18bd4abd
#
_cell.length_a   1.000
_cell.length_b   1.000
_cell.length_c   1.000
_cell.angle_alpha   90.00
_cell.angle_beta   90.00
_cell.angle_gamma   90.00
#
_symmetry.space_group_name_H-M   'P 1'
#
loop_
_entity.id
_entity.type
_entity.pdbx_description
1 polymer ?
#
loop_
_entity_poly.entity_id
_entity_poly.type
_entity_poly.pdbx_seq_one_letter_code
_entity_poly.pdbx_strand_id
1 'polypeptide(L)'
;PEGKLHARFCKIHPFTLGGEAQHYAAGTEIVTFDWQGFKVAPFVCYDLRFPEVFRSAARQGANVFVVIANWPVMRIHHWSTLLQARAIENQAYVAGVNRCGTDPKLTYNGRSLLIDPRGDILAELGNQEGLISADLNLDELQAWRQEFPALQDMHPEFVV
;
A
#
# COMPACT_ATOMS: atom_id res chain seq x y z
N PRO A 1 19.96 5.47 -11.79
CA PRO A 1 18.58 5.54 -12.35
C PRO A 1 18.69 5.65 -13.87
N GLU A 2 18.62 4.51 -14.53
CA GLU A 2 18.83 4.39 -15.99
C GLU A 2 17.50 4.47 -16.78
N GLY A 3 16.38 4.78 -16.10
CA GLY A 3 15.06 4.85 -16.71
C GLY A 3 14.49 3.50 -17.17
N LYS A 4 15.03 2.38 -16.67
CA LYS A 4 14.55 1.04 -16.99
C LYS A 4 13.20 0.78 -16.31
N LEU A 5 12.20 0.34 -17.07
CA LEU A 5 10.92 -0.12 -16.53
C LEU A 5 11.12 -1.49 -15.83
N HIS A 6 10.88 -1.53 -14.52
CA HIS A 6 10.99 -2.75 -13.73
C HIS A 6 9.66 -3.48 -13.60
N ALA A 7 8.55 -2.75 -13.45
CA ALA A 7 7.22 -3.32 -13.29
C ALA A 7 6.15 -2.37 -13.83
N ARG A 8 5.00 -2.92 -14.22
CA ARG A 8 3.80 -2.18 -14.60
C ARG A 8 2.62 -2.79 -13.86
N PHE A 9 1.94 -2.00 -13.05
CA PHE A 9 0.73 -2.39 -12.33
C PHE A 9 -0.50 -1.72 -12.92
N CYS A 10 -1.56 -2.48 -13.14
CA CYS A 10 -2.88 -1.96 -13.47
C CYS A 10 -3.79 -2.12 -12.25
N LYS A 11 -4.48 -1.06 -11.85
CA LYS A 11 -5.42 -1.06 -10.73
C LYS A 11 -6.40 -2.22 -10.84
N ILE A 12 -6.49 -3.06 -9.79
CA ILE A 12 -7.31 -4.28 -9.80
C ILE A 12 -8.78 -3.94 -9.53
N HIS A 13 -9.04 -2.97 -8.65
CA HIS A 13 -10.39 -2.57 -8.26
C HIS A 13 -10.70 -1.14 -8.75
N PRO A 14 -11.26 -0.95 -9.96
CA PRO A 14 -11.78 0.34 -10.38
C PRO A 14 -12.83 0.85 -9.41
N PHE A 15 -12.78 2.15 -9.11
CA PHE A 15 -13.72 2.76 -8.15
C PHE A 15 -15.10 2.95 -8.78
N THR A 16 -16.04 2.06 -8.45
CA THR A 16 -17.39 2.00 -9.03
C THR A 16 -18.17 3.30 -8.84
N LEU A 17 -18.16 3.86 -7.62
CA LEU A 17 -18.87 5.13 -7.33
C LEU A 17 -18.30 6.32 -8.13
N GLY A 18 -17.02 6.26 -8.51
CA GLY A 18 -16.38 7.25 -9.36
C GLY A 18 -16.55 7.00 -10.86
N GLY A 19 -17.21 5.93 -11.25
CA GLY A 19 -17.41 5.58 -12.65
C GLY A 19 -16.17 5.07 -13.38
N GLU A 20 -15.08 4.73 -12.65
CA GLU A 20 -13.82 4.34 -13.28
C GLU A 20 -13.96 3.14 -14.23
N ALA A 21 -14.80 2.16 -13.88
CA ALA A 21 -15.03 0.97 -14.69
C ALA A 21 -15.66 1.25 -16.07
N GLN A 22 -16.20 2.46 -16.28
CA GLN A 22 -16.73 2.88 -17.59
C GLN A 22 -15.61 3.34 -18.54
N HIS A 23 -14.42 3.65 -18.00
CA HIS A 23 -13.33 4.24 -18.76
C HIS A 23 -12.03 3.41 -18.71
N TYR A 24 -11.87 2.56 -17.70
CA TYR A 24 -10.66 1.79 -17.45
C TYR A 24 -10.98 0.31 -17.21
N ALA A 25 -10.23 -0.56 -17.85
CA ALA A 25 -10.27 -1.99 -17.55
C ALA A 25 -9.61 -2.27 -16.19
N ALA A 26 -10.15 -3.22 -15.45
CA ALA A 26 -9.52 -3.73 -14.23
C ALA A 26 -8.24 -4.50 -14.55
N GLY A 27 -7.23 -4.36 -13.67
CA GLY A 27 -6.08 -5.25 -13.65
C GLY A 27 -6.47 -6.63 -13.16
N THR A 28 -5.69 -7.64 -13.54
CA THR A 28 -5.94 -9.05 -13.22
C THR A 28 -4.81 -9.72 -12.46
N GLU A 29 -3.72 -8.99 -12.22
CA GLU A 29 -2.47 -9.57 -11.69
C GLU A 29 -1.94 -8.77 -10.50
N ILE A 30 -1.43 -9.50 -9.52
CA ILE A 30 -0.56 -8.94 -8.49
C ILE A 30 0.84 -8.80 -9.11
N VAL A 31 1.41 -7.62 -9.03
CA VAL A 31 2.73 -7.32 -9.54
C VAL A 31 3.69 -7.10 -8.38
N THR A 32 4.85 -7.74 -8.43
CA THR A 32 5.95 -7.49 -7.49
C THR A 32 7.24 -7.23 -8.24
N PHE A 33 8.16 -6.49 -7.63
CA PHE A 33 9.52 -6.30 -8.14
C PHE A 33 10.52 -6.20 -7.00
N ASP A 34 11.75 -6.58 -7.27
CA ASP A 34 12.82 -6.52 -6.28
C ASP A 34 13.48 -5.13 -6.27
N TRP A 35 13.73 -4.59 -5.08
CA TRP A 35 14.38 -3.32 -4.86
C TRP A 35 15.24 -3.37 -3.60
N GLN A 36 16.56 -3.29 -3.74
CA GLN A 36 17.54 -3.27 -2.63
C GLN A 36 17.31 -4.36 -1.57
N GLY A 37 16.98 -5.58 -2.00
CA GLY A 37 16.70 -6.71 -1.10
C GLY A 37 15.25 -6.81 -0.63
N PHE A 38 14.46 -5.76 -0.79
CA PHE A 38 13.01 -5.80 -0.57
C PHE A 38 12.27 -6.30 -1.80
N LYS A 39 11.10 -6.90 -1.57
CA LYS A 39 10.12 -7.20 -2.61
C LYS A 39 8.94 -6.24 -2.48
N VAL A 40 8.77 -5.38 -3.47
CA VAL A 40 7.80 -4.29 -3.48
C VAL A 40 6.56 -4.68 -4.27
N ALA A 41 5.36 -4.38 -3.75
CA ALA A 41 4.09 -4.51 -4.46
C ALA A 41 3.39 -3.14 -4.54
N PRO A 42 3.11 -2.61 -5.75
CA PRO A 42 2.36 -1.37 -5.94
C PRO A 42 0.85 -1.62 -5.94
N PHE A 43 0.08 -0.65 -5.42
CA PHE A 43 -1.38 -0.64 -5.43
C PHE A 43 -1.90 0.78 -5.71
N VAL A 44 -3.16 0.87 -6.14
CA VAL A 44 -3.76 2.17 -6.48
C VAL A 44 -5.07 2.39 -5.73
N CYS A 45 -5.07 3.37 -4.83
CA CYS A 45 -6.25 3.99 -4.21
C CYS A 45 -7.28 2.99 -3.68
N TYR A 46 -8.31 2.66 -4.45
CA TYR A 46 -9.42 1.82 -4.03
C TYR A 46 -8.98 0.37 -3.71
N ASP A 47 -7.88 -0.11 -4.28
CA ASP A 47 -7.29 -1.41 -3.94
C ASP A 47 -7.01 -1.54 -2.43
N LEU A 48 -6.73 -0.42 -1.73
CA LEU A 48 -6.49 -0.40 -0.29
C LEU A 48 -7.65 -0.99 0.54
N ARG A 49 -8.88 -0.99 0.01
CA ARG A 49 -10.05 -1.55 0.71
C ARG A 49 -10.13 -3.06 0.70
N PHE A 50 -9.33 -3.71 -0.13
CA PHE A 50 -9.40 -5.14 -0.40
C PHE A 50 -8.17 -5.84 0.18
N PRO A 51 -8.26 -6.42 1.40
CA PRO A 51 -7.13 -7.07 2.06
C PRO A 51 -6.58 -8.25 1.24
N GLU A 52 -7.41 -8.87 0.42
CA GLU A 52 -7.09 -10.06 -0.37
C GLU A 52 -5.90 -9.82 -1.30
N VAL A 53 -5.84 -8.66 -1.97
CA VAL A 53 -4.74 -8.36 -2.91
C VAL A 53 -3.42 -8.12 -2.18
N PHE A 54 -3.45 -7.51 -0.99
CA PHE A 54 -2.27 -7.34 -0.13
C PHE A 54 -1.79 -8.67 0.42
N ARG A 55 -2.73 -9.50 0.88
CA ARG A 55 -2.41 -10.85 1.38
C ARG A 55 -1.81 -11.71 0.27
N SER A 56 -2.36 -11.65 -0.93
CA SER A 56 -1.82 -12.35 -2.10
C SER A 56 -0.40 -11.87 -2.44
N ALA A 57 -0.13 -10.56 -2.40
CA ALA A 57 1.21 -10.02 -2.60
C ALA A 57 2.19 -10.48 -1.50
N ALA A 58 1.77 -10.49 -0.23
CA ALA A 58 2.58 -10.98 0.88
C ALA A 58 2.97 -12.46 0.71
N ARG A 59 2.04 -13.29 0.23
CA ARG A 59 2.31 -14.70 -0.10
C ARG A 59 3.33 -14.86 -1.24
N GLN A 60 3.40 -13.91 -2.16
CA GLN A 60 4.42 -13.85 -3.21
C GLN A 60 5.75 -13.29 -2.70
N GLY A 61 5.86 -13.02 -1.38
CA GLY A 61 7.05 -12.55 -0.71
C GLY A 61 7.16 -11.02 -0.61
N ALA A 62 6.14 -10.26 -1.04
CA ALA A 62 6.15 -8.80 -0.88
C ALA A 62 6.25 -8.43 0.61
N ASN A 63 7.12 -7.49 0.89
CA ASN A 63 7.41 -7.00 2.23
C ASN A 63 7.45 -5.46 2.31
N VAL A 64 7.18 -4.80 1.17
CA VAL A 64 6.92 -3.36 1.06
C VAL A 64 5.71 -3.16 0.16
N PHE A 65 4.70 -2.45 0.64
CA PHE A 65 3.54 -2.04 -0.16
C PHE A 65 3.61 -0.55 -0.46
N VAL A 66 3.39 -0.18 -1.71
CA VAL A 66 3.30 1.23 -2.13
C VAL A 66 1.89 1.49 -2.64
N VAL A 67 1.20 2.44 -2.02
CA VAL A 67 -0.18 2.79 -2.36
C VAL A 67 -0.25 4.26 -2.76
N ILE A 68 -0.58 4.54 -4.01
CA ILE A 68 -0.83 5.91 -4.48
C ILE A 68 -2.34 6.19 -4.55
N ALA A 69 -2.80 7.39 -4.17
CA ALA A 69 -4.23 7.68 -4.12
C ALA A 69 -4.61 9.15 -4.34
N ASN A 70 -5.84 9.33 -4.81
CA ASN A 70 -6.67 10.52 -4.61
C ASN A 70 -7.75 10.18 -3.56
N TRP A 71 -7.35 10.12 -2.28
CA TRP A 71 -8.24 9.73 -1.18
C TRP A 71 -8.84 10.97 -0.51
N PRO A 72 -10.16 11.19 -0.58
CA PRO A 72 -10.76 12.45 -0.15
C PRO A 72 -10.85 12.56 1.38
N VAL A 73 -10.85 13.81 1.86
CA VAL A 73 -10.86 14.17 3.28
C VAL A 73 -11.97 13.51 4.08
N MET A 74 -13.16 13.36 3.50
CA MET A 74 -14.31 12.77 4.17
C MET A 74 -14.12 11.29 4.57
N ARG A 75 -13.12 10.64 4.02
CA ARG A 75 -12.75 9.24 4.31
C ARG A 75 -11.29 9.07 4.73
N ILE A 76 -10.65 10.16 5.16
CA ILE A 76 -9.22 10.13 5.50
C ILE A 76 -8.91 9.20 6.69
N HIS A 77 -9.85 9.04 7.61
CA HIS A 77 -9.70 8.07 8.69
C HIS A 77 -9.56 6.63 8.14
N HIS A 78 -10.36 6.28 7.11
CA HIS A 78 -10.20 4.96 6.47
C HIS A 78 -8.82 4.80 5.82
N TRP A 79 -8.28 5.85 5.20
CA TRP A 79 -6.95 5.84 4.60
C TRP A 79 -5.88 5.43 5.61
N SER A 80 -5.77 6.17 6.70
CA SER A 80 -4.76 5.92 7.73
C SER A 80 -4.93 4.54 8.39
N THR A 81 -6.16 4.21 8.79
CA THR A 81 -6.48 2.93 9.44
C THR A 81 -6.18 1.73 8.54
N LEU A 82 -6.56 1.81 7.26
CA LEU A 82 -6.34 0.71 6.33
C LEU A 82 -4.85 0.54 5.99
N LEU A 83 -4.08 1.61 5.83
CA LEU A 83 -2.64 1.50 5.61
C LEU A 83 -1.95 0.81 6.80
N GLN A 84 -2.29 1.20 8.04
CA GLN A 84 -1.76 0.54 9.22
C GLN A 84 -2.19 -0.94 9.31
N ALA A 85 -3.46 -1.24 8.99
CA ALA A 85 -3.94 -2.61 8.95
C ALA A 85 -3.14 -3.46 7.94
N ARG A 86 -2.87 -2.93 6.73
CA ARG A 86 -2.05 -3.63 5.72
C ARG A 86 -0.63 -3.88 6.20
N ALA A 87 -0.04 -2.94 6.95
CA ALA A 87 1.29 -3.13 7.54
C ALA A 87 1.28 -4.25 8.59
N ILE A 88 0.37 -4.17 9.56
CA ILE A 88 0.28 -5.10 10.69
C ILE A 88 -0.02 -6.52 10.22
N GLU A 89 -1.11 -6.70 9.48
CA GLU A 89 -1.60 -8.04 9.10
C GLU A 89 -0.67 -8.80 8.14
N ASN A 90 0.16 -8.07 7.37
CA ASN A 90 1.12 -8.65 6.42
C ASN A 90 2.57 -8.55 6.89
N GLN A 91 2.80 -8.00 8.09
CA GLN A 91 4.14 -7.75 8.63
C GLN A 91 5.06 -7.13 7.57
N ALA A 92 4.62 -6.02 6.99
CA ALA A 92 5.28 -5.36 5.86
C ALA A 92 5.34 -3.85 6.06
N TYR A 93 6.34 -3.19 5.47
CA TYR A 93 6.36 -1.74 5.37
C TYR A 93 5.26 -1.25 4.43
N VAL A 94 4.68 -0.08 4.71
CA VAL A 94 3.68 0.54 3.84
C VAL A 94 4.04 1.99 3.58
N ALA A 95 4.12 2.35 2.30
CA ALA A 95 4.23 3.73 1.84
C ALA A 95 2.92 4.15 1.18
N GLY A 96 2.11 4.93 1.88
CA GLY A 96 0.87 5.51 1.37
C GLY A 96 1.10 6.95 0.90
N VAL A 97 0.93 7.22 -0.38
CA VAL A 97 1.07 8.56 -0.98
C VAL A 97 -0.28 9.06 -1.42
N ASN A 98 -0.78 10.10 -0.75
CA ASN A 98 -2.08 10.66 -1.04
C ASN A 98 -1.97 12.10 -1.55
N ARG A 99 -2.80 12.45 -2.50
CA ARG A 99 -2.95 13.81 -3.02
C ARG A 99 -3.38 14.79 -1.91
N CYS A 100 -2.91 16.03 -1.99
CA CYS A 100 -3.48 17.19 -1.29
C CYS A 100 -4.09 18.19 -2.30
N GLY A 101 -4.86 19.15 -1.81
CA GLY A 101 -5.54 20.18 -2.61
C GLY A 101 -7.03 19.87 -2.87
N THR A 102 -7.57 20.48 -3.90
CA THR A 102 -9.00 20.37 -4.26
C THR A 102 -9.17 20.06 -5.74
N ASP A 103 -10.30 19.47 -6.10
CA ASP A 103 -10.87 19.46 -7.42
C ASP A 103 -12.31 20.03 -7.36
N PRO A 104 -13.04 20.17 -8.47
CA PRO A 104 -14.38 20.77 -8.45
C PRO A 104 -15.40 20.08 -7.54
N LYS A 105 -15.15 18.85 -7.11
CA LYS A 105 -16.08 18.02 -6.33
C LYS A 105 -15.57 17.67 -4.93
N LEU A 106 -14.26 17.55 -4.75
CA LEU A 106 -13.67 16.95 -3.56
C LEU A 106 -12.46 17.74 -3.07
N THR A 107 -12.25 17.64 -1.75
CA THR A 107 -11.03 18.13 -1.09
C THR A 107 -10.22 16.94 -0.62
N TYR A 108 -8.89 17.09 -0.72
CA TYR A 108 -7.89 16.11 -0.35
C TYR A 108 -6.92 16.75 0.64
N ASN A 109 -6.69 16.12 1.75
CA ASN A 109 -5.84 16.65 2.83
C ASN A 109 -4.52 15.88 3.00
N GLY A 110 -4.05 15.21 1.95
CA GLY A 110 -2.78 14.51 1.99
C GLY A 110 -2.81 13.34 2.97
N ARG A 111 -2.08 13.50 4.08
CA ARG A 111 -1.81 12.43 5.03
C ARG A 111 -1.09 11.24 4.39
N SER A 112 -0.05 11.54 3.61
CA SER A 112 0.89 10.53 3.16
C SER A 112 1.65 9.97 4.35
N LEU A 113 1.81 8.63 4.40
CA LEU A 113 2.32 7.90 5.55
C LEU A 113 3.42 6.92 5.13
N LEU A 114 4.45 6.82 5.95
CA LEU A 114 5.37 5.68 5.96
C LEU A 114 5.15 4.91 7.27
N ILE A 115 4.90 3.61 7.16
CA ILE A 115 4.47 2.77 8.28
C ILE A 115 5.37 1.53 8.32
N ASP A 116 5.78 1.14 9.51
CA ASP A 116 6.60 -0.03 9.74
C ASP A 116 5.76 -1.33 9.82
N PRO A 117 6.40 -2.52 9.84
CA PRO A 117 5.70 -3.80 9.92
C PRO A 117 4.92 -4.07 11.22
N ARG A 118 5.08 -3.23 12.24
CA ARG A 118 4.33 -3.29 13.51
C ARG A 118 3.11 -2.38 13.50
N GLY A 119 2.99 -1.53 12.46
CA GLY A 119 1.92 -0.54 12.31
C GLY A 119 2.27 0.83 12.87
N ASP A 120 3.52 1.05 13.31
CA ASP A 120 3.97 2.34 13.79
C ASP A 120 4.22 3.30 12.62
N ILE A 121 3.79 4.55 12.77
CA ILE A 121 3.98 5.59 11.77
C ILE A 121 5.41 6.12 11.89
N LEU A 122 6.26 5.81 10.90
CA LEU A 122 7.63 6.29 10.82
C LEU A 122 7.71 7.76 10.38
N ALA A 123 6.82 8.17 9.47
CA ALA A 123 6.73 9.54 9.01
C ALA A 123 5.32 9.83 8.47
N GLU A 124 4.88 11.05 8.67
CA GLU A 124 3.60 11.56 8.16
C GLU A 124 3.78 12.95 7.55
N LEU A 125 3.21 13.15 6.37
CA LEU A 125 3.04 14.47 5.78
C LEU A 125 1.59 14.90 5.96
N GLY A 126 1.38 16.13 6.46
CA GLY A 126 0.05 16.70 6.67
C GLY A 126 -0.69 17.03 5.37
N ASN A 127 -1.39 18.17 5.38
CA ASN A 127 -2.27 18.58 4.27
C ASN A 127 -1.60 19.48 3.22
N GLN A 128 -0.28 19.45 3.15
CA GLN A 128 0.52 20.26 2.22
C GLN A 128 1.36 19.36 1.31
N GLU A 129 1.81 19.92 0.20
CA GLU A 129 2.81 19.29 -0.65
C GLU A 129 4.15 19.21 0.06
N GLY A 130 4.88 18.11 -0.14
CA GLY A 130 6.18 17.92 0.48
C GLY A 130 6.76 16.54 0.26
N LEU A 131 7.86 16.29 0.94
CA LEU A 131 8.57 15.02 0.94
C LEU A 131 8.70 14.52 2.38
N ILE A 132 8.49 13.24 2.56
CA ILE A 132 8.84 12.49 3.78
C ILE A 132 9.76 11.34 3.41
N SER A 133 10.61 10.96 4.34
CA SER A 133 11.52 9.83 4.19
C SER A 133 11.61 9.05 5.50
N ALA A 134 11.87 7.77 5.38
CA ALA A 134 12.23 6.89 6.49
C ALA A 134 13.16 5.80 5.97
N ASP A 135 14.01 5.29 6.85
CA ASP A 135 14.86 4.14 6.57
C ASP A 135 14.06 2.86 6.76
N LEU A 136 14.18 1.93 5.81
CA LEU A 136 13.62 0.60 5.91
C LEU A 136 14.76 -0.36 6.28
N ASN A 137 14.54 -1.18 7.29
CA ASN A 137 15.52 -2.15 7.76
C ASN A 137 15.05 -3.58 7.48
N LEU A 138 15.71 -4.26 6.55
CA LEU A 138 15.35 -5.62 6.15
C LEU A 138 15.65 -6.64 7.26
N ASP A 139 16.75 -6.46 7.99
CA ASP A 139 17.13 -7.39 9.06
C ASP A 139 16.15 -7.31 10.23
N GLU A 140 15.70 -6.11 10.60
CA GLU A 140 14.67 -5.92 11.64
C GLU A 140 13.33 -6.50 11.22
N LEU A 141 12.95 -6.34 9.96
CA LEU A 141 11.74 -6.97 9.42
C LEU A 141 11.81 -8.49 9.51
N GLN A 142 12.94 -9.08 9.11
CA GLN A 142 13.14 -10.53 9.15
C GLN A 142 13.16 -11.05 10.60
N ALA A 143 13.84 -10.35 11.50
CA ALA A 143 13.84 -10.67 12.93
C ALA A 143 12.43 -10.64 13.52
N TRP A 144 11.65 -9.60 13.22
CA TRP A 144 10.25 -9.50 13.64
C TRP A 144 9.37 -10.65 13.13
N ARG A 145 9.52 -11.04 11.86
CA ARG A 145 8.79 -12.18 11.28
C ARG A 145 9.21 -13.53 11.89
N GLN A 146 10.43 -13.65 12.40
CA GLN A 146 10.89 -14.84 13.14
C GLN A 146 10.38 -14.85 14.57
N GLU A 147 10.39 -13.71 15.25
CA GLU A 147 9.90 -13.56 16.63
C GLU A 147 8.38 -13.81 16.72
N PHE A 148 7.63 -13.30 15.73
CA PHE A 148 6.19 -13.44 15.63
C PHE A 148 5.78 -13.96 14.25
N PRO A 149 5.80 -15.28 14.02
CA PRO A 149 5.66 -15.87 12.68
C PRO A 149 4.20 -15.97 12.19
N ALA A 150 3.37 -14.93 12.40
CA ALA A 150 1.95 -14.93 12.07
C ALA A 150 1.63 -15.27 10.60
N LEU A 151 2.56 -14.97 9.67
CA LEU A 151 2.37 -15.32 8.26
C LEU A 151 2.49 -16.83 8.00
N GLN A 152 3.14 -17.59 8.89
CA GLN A 152 3.26 -19.04 8.78
C GLN A 152 1.98 -19.76 9.22
N ASP A 153 1.17 -19.11 10.04
CA ASP A 153 -0.11 -19.65 10.55
C ASP A 153 -1.27 -19.46 9.55
N MET A 154 -0.99 -18.86 8.39
CA MET A 154 -2.02 -18.68 7.36
C MET A 154 -2.49 -20.04 6.81
N HIS A 155 -3.78 -20.24 6.84
CA HIS A 155 -4.44 -21.38 6.22
C HIS A 155 -4.64 -21.13 4.71
N PRO A 156 -3.99 -21.92 3.82
CA PRO A 156 -4.06 -21.70 2.38
C PRO A 156 -5.48 -21.69 1.81
N GLU A 157 -6.38 -22.49 2.39
CA GLU A 157 -7.77 -22.65 1.97
C GLU A 157 -8.64 -21.41 2.22
N PHE A 158 -8.20 -20.49 3.09
CA PHE A 158 -8.91 -19.23 3.38
C PHE A 158 -8.25 -18.00 2.73
N VAL A 159 -7.16 -18.20 2.00
CA VAL A 159 -6.48 -17.10 1.31
C VAL A 159 -6.72 -17.24 -0.18
N VAL A 160 -7.62 -16.42 -0.68
CA VAL A 160 -8.03 -16.37 -2.10
C VAL A 160 -6.90 -15.78 -2.96
#